data_38b5533c367a75b22d7776e0ca68a741
#
_entry.id   38b5533c367a75b22d7776e0ca68a741
#
_cell.length_a   1.000
_cell.length_b   1.000
_cell.length_c   1.000
_cell.angle_alpha   90.00
_cell.angle_beta   90.00
_cell.angle_gamma   90.00
#
_symmetry.space_group_name_H-M   'P 1'
#
loop_
_entity.id
_entity.type
_entity.pdbx_description
1 polymer ?
#
loop_
_entity_poly.entity_id
_entity_poly.type
_entity_poly.pdbx_seq_one_letter_code
_entity_poly.pdbx_strand_id
1 'polypeptide(L)'
;MATTGSSDGGSRTITRRGLLGGGLAAAGAGLLAACAPATVVPTRREERRRVVVIGTGFGGSITALRLAQRGVDVTLVERGRRWASGTYGAFPTMFEPDRRVSWLESGNTAAGNLIPSLPWQPYTGLLERIRGNGMDVVCAAAVGGGSLPYHGMSVQPRGDLFDRVMPDSLDYEEFDQRWYPLVRRHLGASSIPDDVLAHPRYSSSRRFAEHVRTAGLPDAHGVPMPIDWDVVRQELRGEKPPVISTGDVIYGVNGPGKRSLDTTYLPAAEATGRVELLPLHRVEQLRRDPAGRWVVSTDRLDTDGVVHEHVELTADAVFLCAGSPNTTKLLVRAAGRGDIPDLPDDVGQWWSTNGDLITTQILSTPMGTMQGGPASMASLDWDNPGGPLTIIFAGIPLPFEANVMETIGIFIPDGHGHFSYDPARDESRLTFPSSAHGPSMVEARRRVAALGRAAGSIGAIDMTADDPTTFHPLGGAVIDKVTDRFGRVLGHRGLYVNDGALIPGSTACANPSLTIAALAERNIDQIVRQDVDTVF
;
A
#
# COMPACT_ATOMS: atom_id res chain seq x y z
N MET A 1 -80.13 -41.33 -14.67
CA MET A 1 -79.94 -41.44 -16.12
C MET A 1 -78.46 -41.20 -16.38
N ALA A 2 -77.63 -42.25 -16.50
CA ALA A 2 -77.21 -42.92 -17.72
C ALA A 2 -76.66 -41.91 -18.73
N THR A 3 -75.37 -41.90 -19.08
CA THR A 3 -74.66 -42.81 -19.97
C THR A 3 -73.17 -42.46 -19.96
N THR A 4 -72.26 -43.41 -19.72
CA THR A 4 -71.36 -44.14 -20.66
C THR A 4 -70.64 -43.26 -21.67
N GLY A 5 -69.35 -43.27 -21.67
CA GLY A 5 -68.39 -44.17 -22.18
C GLY A 5 -67.23 -43.58 -22.87
N SER A 6 -66.23 -44.32 -22.89
CA SER A 6 -65.14 -44.64 -23.83
C SER A 6 -63.77 -44.02 -23.57
N SER A 7 -62.92 -44.96 -23.26
CA SER A 7 -61.47 -44.91 -23.34
C SER A 7 -60.97 -44.75 -24.79
N ASP A 8 -60.05 -43.84 -25.02
CA ASP A 8 -59.22 -43.91 -26.23
C ASP A 8 -57.73 -43.78 -25.87
N GLY A 9 -57.05 -44.88 -26.11
CA GLY A 9 -55.60 -44.99 -25.92
C GLY A 9 -54.84 -44.36 -27.07
N GLY A 10 -54.31 -43.19 -26.85
CA GLY A 10 -53.44 -42.51 -27.77
C GLY A 10 -51.95 -42.89 -27.56
N SER A 11 -51.44 -43.79 -28.38
CA SER A 11 -50.03 -44.10 -28.48
C SER A 11 -49.24 -42.84 -28.90
N ARG A 12 -48.43 -42.34 -27.99
CA ARG A 12 -47.49 -41.25 -28.30
C ARG A 12 -46.31 -41.83 -29.05
N THR A 13 -46.27 -41.61 -30.35
CA THR A 13 -45.09 -41.83 -31.20
C THR A 13 -44.00 -40.80 -30.87
N ILE A 14 -42.89 -41.27 -30.29
CA ILE A 14 -41.70 -40.44 -30.07
C ILE A 14 -41.04 -40.22 -31.41
N THR A 15 -41.06 -38.99 -31.91
CA THR A 15 -40.36 -38.60 -33.14
C THR A 15 -38.84 -38.53 -32.95
N ARG A 16 -38.06 -38.93 -33.96
CA ARG A 16 -36.60 -38.91 -33.99
C ARG A 16 -35.97 -37.54 -33.58
N ARG A 17 -36.71 -36.45 -33.67
CA ARG A 17 -36.26 -35.13 -33.20
C ARG A 17 -36.29 -34.97 -31.68
N GLY A 18 -37.13 -35.66 -30.95
CA GLY A 18 -37.20 -35.63 -29.48
C GLY A 18 -36.04 -36.39 -28.82
N LEU A 19 -35.54 -37.45 -29.47
CA LEU A 19 -34.38 -38.21 -28.97
C LEU A 19 -33.05 -37.49 -29.11
N LEU A 20 -32.87 -36.69 -30.16
CA LEU A 20 -31.64 -35.91 -30.39
C LEU A 20 -31.56 -34.67 -29.49
N GLY A 21 -32.70 -34.04 -29.15
CA GLY A 21 -32.72 -32.89 -28.24
C GLY A 21 -32.45 -33.28 -26.78
N GLY A 22 -32.95 -34.44 -26.34
CA GLY A 22 -32.71 -34.93 -24.97
C GLY A 22 -31.28 -35.40 -24.70
N GLY A 23 -30.65 -35.99 -25.75
CA GLY A 23 -29.28 -36.49 -25.64
C GLY A 23 -28.22 -35.36 -25.57
N LEU A 24 -28.44 -34.25 -26.28
CA LEU A 24 -27.52 -33.10 -26.23
C LEU A 24 -27.65 -32.30 -24.92
N ALA A 25 -28.83 -32.20 -24.34
CA ALA A 25 -29.02 -31.53 -23.04
C ALA A 25 -28.39 -32.35 -21.89
N ALA A 26 -28.46 -33.67 -21.92
CA ALA A 26 -27.85 -34.53 -20.90
C ALA A 26 -26.32 -34.58 -21.05
N ALA A 27 -25.77 -34.54 -22.30
CA ALA A 27 -24.32 -34.46 -22.54
C ALA A 27 -23.75 -33.09 -22.16
N GLY A 28 -24.49 -31.98 -22.40
CA GLY A 28 -24.10 -30.63 -21.98
C GLY A 28 -24.09 -30.45 -20.46
N ALA A 29 -25.06 -31.00 -19.75
CA ALA A 29 -25.10 -30.96 -18.28
C ALA A 29 -24.00 -31.83 -17.65
N GLY A 30 -23.67 -32.96 -18.25
CA GLY A 30 -22.56 -33.83 -17.80
C GLY A 30 -21.18 -33.20 -18.01
N LEU A 31 -20.97 -32.46 -19.09
CA LEU A 31 -19.72 -31.73 -19.36
C LEU A 31 -19.55 -30.50 -18.48
N LEU A 32 -20.62 -29.79 -18.12
CA LEU A 32 -20.57 -28.68 -17.17
C LEU A 32 -20.34 -29.17 -15.73
N ALA A 33 -20.85 -30.33 -15.34
CA ALA A 33 -20.60 -30.92 -14.02
C ALA A 33 -19.16 -31.45 -13.89
N ALA A 34 -18.53 -31.88 -14.99
CA ALA A 34 -17.14 -32.35 -15.00
C ALA A 34 -16.09 -31.22 -14.89
N CYS A 35 -16.49 -29.94 -15.06
CA CYS A 35 -15.65 -28.76 -14.94
C CYS A 35 -15.90 -27.96 -13.65
N ALA A 36 -16.66 -28.46 -12.70
CA ALA A 36 -16.75 -27.83 -11.38
C ALA A 36 -15.37 -27.94 -10.70
N PRO A 37 -14.74 -26.85 -10.28
CA PRO A 37 -13.47 -26.90 -9.59
C PRO A 37 -13.61 -27.80 -8.35
N ALA A 38 -12.66 -28.70 -8.13
CA ALA A 38 -12.65 -29.55 -6.94
C ALA A 38 -12.71 -28.65 -5.70
N THR A 39 -13.66 -28.91 -4.81
CA THR A 39 -13.75 -28.16 -3.56
C THR A 39 -12.51 -28.48 -2.72
N VAL A 40 -11.65 -27.49 -2.52
CA VAL A 40 -10.48 -27.61 -1.65
C VAL A 40 -10.99 -27.63 -0.20
N VAL A 41 -10.62 -28.67 0.54
CA VAL A 41 -10.84 -28.72 2.00
C VAL A 41 -9.52 -28.33 2.65
N PRO A 42 -9.46 -27.15 3.35
CA PRO A 42 -8.23 -26.71 3.97
C PRO A 42 -7.73 -27.67 5.05
N THR A 43 -6.42 -27.90 5.09
CA THR A 43 -5.77 -28.60 6.20
C THR A 43 -5.56 -27.67 7.39
N ARG A 44 -5.16 -28.23 8.56
CA ARG A 44 -4.83 -27.44 9.76
C ARG A 44 -3.42 -27.75 10.20
N ARG A 45 -2.70 -26.70 10.64
CA ARG A 45 -1.34 -26.79 11.15
C ARG A 45 -1.15 -25.84 12.31
N GLU A 46 -0.48 -26.31 13.36
CA GLU A 46 -0.13 -25.48 14.53
C GLU A 46 1.40 -25.53 14.70
N GLU A 47 1.99 -24.37 14.96
CA GLU A 47 3.43 -24.23 15.12
C GLU A 47 3.77 -23.24 16.24
N ARG A 48 4.86 -23.54 16.96
CA ARG A 48 5.44 -22.58 17.90
C ARG A 48 6.59 -21.83 17.25
N ARG A 49 6.61 -20.51 17.48
CA ARG A 49 7.61 -19.57 16.98
C ARG A 49 8.15 -18.73 18.13
N ARG A 50 9.37 -18.21 18.01
CA ARG A 50 9.88 -17.23 18.96
C ARG A 50 9.23 -15.87 18.71
N VAL A 51 9.34 -15.35 17.49
CA VAL A 51 8.79 -14.07 17.07
C VAL A 51 8.03 -14.22 15.76
N VAL A 52 6.83 -13.64 15.71
CA VAL A 52 6.06 -13.47 14.46
C VAL A 52 5.98 -11.99 14.12
N VAL A 53 6.36 -11.65 12.88
CA VAL A 53 6.22 -10.31 12.31
C VAL A 53 5.14 -10.36 11.22
N ILE A 54 4.11 -9.54 11.33
CA ILE A 54 2.96 -9.53 10.41
C ILE A 54 3.11 -8.38 9.43
N GLY A 55 3.38 -8.70 8.16
CA GLY A 55 3.60 -7.74 7.07
C GLY A 55 5.08 -7.56 6.74
N THR A 56 5.37 -7.32 5.45
CA THR A 56 6.72 -7.19 4.88
C THR A 56 7.01 -5.80 4.32
N GLY A 57 6.20 -4.79 4.68
CA GLY A 57 6.44 -3.39 4.36
C GLY A 57 7.65 -2.82 5.12
N PHE A 58 7.81 -1.50 5.15
CA PHE A 58 8.95 -0.85 5.79
C PHE A 58 9.16 -1.32 7.24
N GLY A 59 8.12 -1.31 8.05
CA GLY A 59 8.21 -1.75 9.45
C GLY A 59 8.64 -3.20 9.59
N GLY A 60 7.99 -4.12 8.88
CA GLY A 60 8.25 -5.55 9.01
C GLY A 60 9.61 -5.99 8.48
N SER A 61 10.03 -5.47 7.33
CA SER A 61 11.35 -5.77 6.74
C SER A 61 12.49 -5.30 7.65
N ILE A 62 12.37 -4.10 8.21
CA ILE A 62 13.34 -3.52 9.14
C ILE A 62 13.36 -4.31 10.45
N THR A 63 12.18 -4.58 11.02
CA THR A 63 12.04 -5.36 12.24
C THR A 63 12.69 -6.74 12.10
N ALA A 64 12.36 -7.47 11.02
CA ALA A 64 12.92 -8.79 10.77
C ALA A 64 14.43 -8.77 10.63
N LEU A 65 14.99 -7.81 9.87
CA LEU A 65 16.44 -7.67 9.71
C LEU A 65 17.14 -7.43 11.04
N ARG A 66 16.67 -6.48 11.85
CA ARG A 66 17.35 -6.10 13.11
C ARG A 66 17.26 -7.20 14.17
N LEU A 67 16.10 -7.87 14.28
CA LEU A 67 15.95 -9.04 15.17
C LEU A 67 16.87 -10.18 14.73
N ALA A 68 16.90 -10.52 13.45
CA ALA A 68 17.75 -11.57 12.91
C ALA A 68 19.25 -11.28 13.11
N GLN A 69 19.68 -10.03 12.91
CA GLN A 69 21.05 -9.59 13.22
C GLN A 69 21.41 -9.73 14.71
N ARG A 70 20.42 -9.66 15.61
CA ARG A 70 20.60 -9.90 17.06
C ARG A 70 20.58 -11.40 17.42
N GLY A 71 20.39 -12.29 16.45
CA GLY A 71 20.33 -13.73 16.66
C GLY A 71 18.96 -14.28 17.01
N VAL A 72 17.89 -13.51 16.80
CA VAL A 72 16.50 -13.94 17.02
C VAL A 72 15.98 -14.62 15.75
N ASP A 73 15.36 -15.79 15.89
CA ASP A 73 14.64 -16.45 14.80
C ASP A 73 13.27 -15.78 14.60
N VAL A 74 12.99 -15.37 13.37
CA VAL A 74 11.81 -14.58 13.00
C VAL A 74 10.99 -15.32 11.96
N THR A 75 9.68 -15.46 12.19
CA THR A 75 8.72 -15.84 11.17
C THR A 75 8.02 -14.59 10.65
N LEU A 76 8.24 -14.28 9.37
CA LEU A 76 7.71 -13.09 8.70
C LEU A 76 6.52 -13.52 7.83
N VAL A 77 5.31 -13.02 8.14
CA VAL A 77 4.05 -13.42 7.50
C VAL A 77 3.58 -12.33 6.55
N GLU A 78 3.33 -12.68 5.28
CA GLU A 78 2.84 -11.74 4.26
C GLU A 78 1.65 -12.34 3.50
N ARG A 79 0.55 -11.59 3.41
CA ARG A 79 -0.64 -12.05 2.67
C ARG A 79 -0.42 -12.03 1.16
N GLY A 80 0.39 -11.11 0.66
CA GLY A 80 0.71 -10.97 -0.74
C GLY A 80 1.77 -11.97 -1.21
N ARG A 81 1.89 -12.08 -2.51
CA ARG A 81 2.89 -12.95 -3.15
C ARG A 81 4.25 -12.26 -3.25
N ARG A 82 5.31 -13.07 -3.41
CA ARG A 82 6.60 -12.56 -3.86
C ARG A 82 6.57 -12.35 -5.37
N TRP A 83 6.95 -11.16 -5.79
CA TRP A 83 7.09 -10.80 -7.20
C TRP A 83 8.54 -10.97 -7.65
N ALA A 84 8.74 -11.20 -8.93
CA ALA A 84 10.09 -11.30 -9.51
C ALA A 84 10.63 -9.90 -9.84
N SER A 85 10.74 -9.03 -8.82
CA SER A 85 11.25 -7.67 -8.97
C SER A 85 12.65 -7.66 -9.63
N GLY A 86 12.89 -6.64 -10.45
CA GLY A 86 14.13 -6.56 -11.23
C GLY A 86 14.11 -7.34 -12.55
N THR A 87 13.05 -8.11 -12.84
CA THR A 87 12.87 -8.82 -14.11
C THR A 87 11.84 -8.13 -15.00
N TYR A 88 12.00 -8.23 -16.31
CA TYR A 88 11.04 -7.67 -17.27
C TYR A 88 9.75 -8.52 -17.32
N GLY A 89 8.58 -7.85 -17.37
CA GLY A 89 7.28 -8.50 -17.45
C GLY A 89 6.74 -9.09 -16.14
N ALA A 90 7.40 -8.83 -15.00
CA ALA A 90 6.94 -9.30 -13.69
C ALA A 90 5.60 -8.68 -13.28
N PHE A 91 5.40 -7.41 -13.58
CA PHE A 91 4.23 -6.63 -13.20
C PHE A 91 3.35 -6.28 -14.42
N PRO A 92 2.05 -5.97 -14.23
CA PRO A 92 1.27 -5.31 -15.27
C PRO A 92 1.82 -3.91 -15.56
N THR A 93 1.43 -3.32 -16.69
CA THR A 93 1.75 -1.93 -17.01
C THR A 93 0.52 -1.04 -16.88
N MET A 94 0.69 0.28 -16.87
CA MET A 94 -0.44 1.21 -16.83
C MET A 94 -1.37 1.05 -18.04
N PHE A 95 -0.82 0.67 -19.21
CA PHE A 95 -1.59 0.52 -20.45
C PHE A 95 -2.12 -0.89 -20.70
N GLU A 96 -1.52 -1.88 -20.05
CA GLU A 96 -1.93 -3.28 -20.13
C GLU A 96 -2.20 -3.82 -18.72
N PRO A 97 -3.19 -3.24 -18.01
CA PRO A 97 -3.58 -3.73 -16.70
C PRO A 97 -4.29 -5.07 -16.84
N ASP A 98 -3.98 -6.00 -15.96
CA ASP A 98 -4.62 -7.30 -15.88
C ASP A 98 -4.94 -7.67 -14.43
N ARG A 99 -5.43 -8.90 -14.16
CA ARG A 99 -5.79 -9.36 -12.82
C ARG A 99 -4.66 -9.23 -11.77
N ARG A 100 -3.41 -9.09 -12.20
CA ARG A 100 -2.26 -8.89 -11.31
C ARG A 100 -2.25 -7.52 -10.62
N VAL A 101 -3.05 -6.55 -11.09
CA VAL A 101 -3.20 -5.25 -10.42
C VAL A 101 -3.88 -5.41 -9.07
N SER A 102 -4.97 -6.19 -8.98
CA SER A 102 -5.91 -6.12 -7.86
C SER A 102 -5.85 -7.34 -6.94
N TRP A 103 -5.81 -7.08 -5.64
CA TRP A 103 -5.86 -8.09 -4.60
C TRP A 103 -7.30 -8.60 -4.43
N LEU A 104 -7.57 -9.82 -4.90
CA LEU A 104 -8.83 -10.55 -4.76
C LEU A 104 -10.08 -9.81 -5.24
N GLU A 105 -9.93 -8.77 -6.05
CA GLU A 105 -11.04 -8.05 -6.69
C GLU A 105 -11.10 -8.34 -8.20
N SER A 106 -12.30 -8.21 -8.78
CA SER A 106 -12.53 -8.44 -10.21
C SER A 106 -12.39 -7.20 -11.09
N GLY A 107 -12.01 -6.06 -10.53
CA GLY A 107 -11.83 -4.78 -11.24
C GLY A 107 -10.47 -4.14 -10.98
N ASN A 108 -10.15 -3.07 -11.71
CA ASN A 108 -8.91 -2.33 -11.50
C ASN A 108 -8.97 -1.50 -10.20
N THR A 109 -8.29 -1.97 -9.18
CA THR A 109 -8.24 -1.34 -7.86
C THR A 109 -7.67 0.09 -7.89
N ALA A 110 -6.64 0.34 -8.70
CA ALA A 110 -5.99 1.65 -8.75
C ALA A 110 -6.83 2.70 -9.48
N ALA A 111 -7.58 2.27 -10.52
CA ALA A 111 -8.44 3.19 -11.27
C ALA A 111 -9.72 3.57 -10.49
N GLY A 112 -10.10 2.79 -9.49
CA GLY A 112 -11.32 3.04 -8.69
C GLY A 112 -12.58 3.10 -9.55
N ASN A 113 -13.41 4.12 -9.30
CA ASN A 113 -14.64 4.36 -10.04
C ASN A 113 -14.44 5.28 -11.26
N LEU A 114 -13.26 5.89 -11.41
CA LEU A 114 -12.99 6.89 -12.46
C LEU A 114 -12.82 6.27 -13.85
N ILE A 115 -12.24 5.06 -13.91
CA ILE A 115 -11.99 4.36 -15.17
C ILE A 115 -12.64 2.97 -15.09
N PRO A 116 -13.78 2.76 -15.77
CA PRO A 116 -14.37 1.43 -15.85
C PRO A 116 -13.38 0.43 -16.44
N SER A 117 -13.21 -0.72 -15.80
CA SER A 117 -12.40 -1.83 -16.28
C SER A 117 -13.26 -3.05 -16.58
N LEU A 118 -12.84 -3.87 -17.54
CA LEU A 118 -13.45 -5.18 -17.75
C LEU A 118 -13.17 -6.05 -16.52
N PRO A 119 -14.16 -6.81 -16.03
CA PRO A 119 -13.96 -7.70 -14.90
C PRO A 119 -13.00 -8.84 -15.28
N TRP A 120 -12.11 -9.17 -14.37
CA TRP A 120 -11.24 -10.35 -14.45
C TRP A 120 -11.47 -11.29 -13.27
N GLN A 121 -10.97 -12.50 -13.37
CA GLN A 121 -11.02 -13.45 -12.24
C GLN A 121 -10.18 -12.92 -11.08
N PRO A 122 -10.66 -13.02 -9.83
CA PRO A 122 -9.90 -12.65 -8.64
C PRO A 122 -8.51 -13.30 -8.63
N TYR A 123 -7.55 -12.57 -8.12
CA TYR A 123 -6.14 -12.97 -8.08
C TYR A 123 -5.44 -12.32 -6.89
N THR A 124 -4.36 -12.91 -6.40
CA THR A 124 -3.50 -12.29 -5.41
C THR A 124 -2.61 -11.23 -6.06
N GLY A 125 -3.26 -10.19 -6.59
CA GLY A 125 -2.60 -9.07 -7.26
C GLY A 125 -1.92 -8.11 -6.29
N LEU A 126 -1.40 -7.01 -6.82
CA LEU A 126 -0.51 -6.11 -6.09
C LEU A 126 -1.23 -5.16 -5.13
N LEU A 127 -2.43 -4.66 -5.49
CA LEU A 127 -3.10 -3.57 -4.79
C LEU A 127 -4.44 -4.01 -4.18
N GLU A 128 -4.65 -3.70 -2.91
CA GLU A 128 -5.93 -3.79 -2.23
C GLU A 128 -6.58 -2.42 -2.13
N ARG A 129 -7.91 -2.34 -2.37
CA ARG A 129 -8.73 -1.17 -2.07
C ARG A 129 -9.59 -1.45 -0.84
N ILE A 130 -9.30 -0.79 0.27
CA ILE A 130 -10.10 -0.83 1.48
C ILE A 130 -11.15 0.29 1.38
N ARG A 131 -12.42 -0.11 1.24
CA ARG A 131 -13.52 0.85 1.16
C ARG A 131 -13.90 1.36 2.54
N GLY A 132 -14.02 2.69 2.66
CA GLY A 132 -14.42 3.36 3.88
C GLY A 132 -15.61 4.29 3.67
N ASN A 133 -16.11 4.84 4.75
CA ASN A 133 -17.10 5.91 4.70
C ASN A 133 -16.37 7.24 4.59
N GLY A 134 -16.42 7.86 3.40
CA GLY A 134 -15.82 9.15 3.10
C GLY A 134 -14.35 9.12 2.63
N MET A 135 -13.69 7.95 2.66
CA MET A 135 -12.34 7.79 2.15
C MET A 135 -12.04 6.31 1.87
N ASP A 136 -11.54 6.02 0.69
CA ASP A 136 -10.98 4.71 0.38
C ASP A 136 -9.45 4.72 0.54
N VAL A 137 -8.88 3.56 0.82
CA VAL A 137 -7.43 3.40 0.96
C VAL A 137 -6.93 2.40 -0.06
N VAL A 138 -5.94 2.76 -0.85
CA VAL A 138 -5.22 1.81 -1.70
C VAL A 138 -3.87 1.49 -1.06
N CYS A 139 -3.62 0.21 -0.82
CA CYS A 139 -2.38 -0.27 -0.23
C CYS A 139 -1.88 -1.53 -0.95
N ALA A 140 -0.58 -1.83 -0.81
CA ALA A 140 0.00 -3.00 -1.45
C ALA A 140 -0.24 -4.29 -0.65
N ALA A 141 -0.42 -5.39 -1.38
CA ALA A 141 -0.44 -6.75 -0.86
C ALA A 141 0.66 -7.56 -1.57
N ALA A 142 1.89 -7.46 -1.09
CA ALA A 142 3.06 -8.05 -1.72
C ALA A 142 4.22 -8.16 -0.74
N VAL A 143 5.10 -9.14 -0.95
CA VAL A 143 6.41 -9.17 -0.28
C VAL A 143 7.18 -7.89 -0.64
N GLY A 144 7.49 -7.06 0.37
CA GLY A 144 8.05 -5.71 0.20
C GLY A 144 7.01 -4.58 0.34
N GLY A 145 5.72 -4.92 0.45
CA GLY A 145 4.64 -3.98 0.71
C GLY A 145 4.58 -2.81 -0.27
N GLY A 146 4.25 -1.63 0.23
CA GLY A 146 4.10 -0.40 -0.56
C GLY A 146 5.35 0.06 -1.31
N SER A 147 6.54 -0.51 -1.03
CA SER A 147 7.76 -0.18 -1.75
C SER A 147 7.77 -0.68 -3.20
N LEU A 148 6.87 -1.60 -3.57
CA LEU A 148 6.77 -2.08 -4.94
C LEU A 148 6.05 -1.06 -5.85
N PRO A 149 4.82 -0.59 -5.53
CA PRO A 149 4.09 0.34 -6.40
C PRO A 149 4.45 1.81 -6.19
N TYR A 150 5.15 2.21 -5.11
CA TYR A 150 5.43 3.61 -4.84
C TYR A 150 6.44 4.23 -5.83
N HIS A 151 6.42 5.55 -5.99
CA HIS A 151 7.43 6.26 -6.77
C HIS A 151 8.81 6.29 -6.10
N GLY A 152 8.85 6.20 -4.77
CA GLY A 152 10.11 6.13 -4.00
C GLY A 152 10.58 7.47 -3.42
N MET A 153 9.80 8.52 -3.51
CA MET A 153 10.17 9.82 -2.94
C MET A 153 10.48 9.71 -1.45
N SER A 154 11.66 10.19 -1.07
CA SER A 154 12.18 10.11 0.30
C SER A 154 12.40 11.52 0.86
N VAL A 155 11.35 12.34 0.80
CA VAL A 155 11.34 13.70 1.36
C VAL A 155 11.44 13.60 2.89
N GLN A 156 12.40 14.31 3.47
CA GLN A 156 12.52 14.47 4.90
C GLN A 156 11.75 15.72 5.33
N PRO A 157 10.86 15.64 6.32
CA PRO A 157 10.17 16.82 6.84
C PRO A 157 11.17 17.78 7.51
N ARG A 158 10.82 19.06 7.56
CA ARG A 158 11.54 20.06 8.33
C ARG A 158 11.18 19.93 9.82
N GLY A 159 12.11 20.24 10.72
CA GLY A 159 11.96 20.01 12.16
C GLY A 159 10.72 20.66 12.77
N ASP A 160 10.46 21.93 12.46
CA ASP A 160 9.30 22.65 12.97
C ASP A 160 7.95 22.05 12.51
N LEU A 161 7.90 21.48 11.31
CA LEU A 161 6.72 20.77 10.80
C LEU A 161 6.60 19.38 11.42
N PHE A 162 7.73 18.70 11.66
CA PHE A 162 7.77 17.43 12.37
C PHE A 162 7.22 17.58 13.78
N ASP A 163 7.72 18.55 14.54
CA ASP A 163 7.31 18.84 15.93
C ASP A 163 5.83 19.28 16.01
N ARG A 164 5.27 19.79 14.93
CA ARG A 164 3.83 20.17 14.87
C ARG A 164 2.90 18.95 14.80
N VAL A 165 3.34 17.82 14.26
CA VAL A 165 2.47 16.66 13.98
C VAL A 165 2.84 15.41 14.75
N MET A 166 4.11 15.28 15.16
CA MET A 166 4.59 14.10 15.88
C MET A 166 4.39 14.27 17.39
N PRO A 167 4.25 13.16 18.15
CA PRO A 167 4.24 13.20 19.61
C PRO A 167 5.50 13.81 20.21
N ASP A 168 5.38 14.58 21.30
CA ASP A 168 6.49 15.23 22.02
C ASP A 168 7.57 14.25 22.51
N SER A 169 7.25 12.97 22.61
CA SER A 169 8.20 11.91 22.96
C SER A 169 9.20 11.56 21.86
N LEU A 170 9.03 12.11 20.65
CA LEU A 170 9.92 11.94 19.50
C LEU A 170 10.74 13.21 19.28
N ASP A 171 12.07 13.06 19.30
CA ASP A 171 13.02 14.14 19.10
C ASP A 171 13.45 14.20 17.63
N TYR A 172 13.15 15.31 16.93
CA TYR A 172 13.53 15.50 15.51
C TYR A 172 15.04 15.41 15.30
N GLU A 173 15.85 15.92 16.21
CA GLU A 173 17.31 15.91 16.06
C GLU A 173 17.85 14.46 16.01
N GLU A 174 17.29 13.55 16.81
CA GLU A 174 17.61 12.12 16.74
C GLU A 174 17.31 11.53 15.36
N PHE A 175 16.15 11.92 14.76
CA PHE A 175 15.77 11.47 13.42
C PHE A 175 16.68 12.05 12.35
N ASP A 176 16.97 13.34 12.39
CA ASP A 176 17.80 14.06 11.41
C ASP A 176 19.24 13.53 11.37
N GLN A 177 19.85 13.36 12.54
CA GLN A 177 21.24 12.97 12.65
C GLN A 177 21.49 11.49 12.45
N ARG A 178 20.54 10.62 12.81
CA ARG A 178 20.76 9.18 12.84
C ARG A 178 19.85 8.39 11.93
N TRP A 179 18.53 8.49 12.09
CA TRP A 179 17.60 7.54 11.51
C TRP A 179 17.30 7.80 10.03
N TYR A 180 17.05 9.03 9.62
CA TYR A 180 16.91 9.38 8.21
C TYR A 180 18.17 9.07 7.38
N PRO A 181 19.39 9.44 7.81
CA PRO A 181 20.61 9.06 7.10
C PRO A 181 20.83 7.53 7.02
N LEU A 182 20.48 6.79 8.09
CA LEU A 182 20.58 5.32 8.09
C LEU A 182 19.71 4.71 7.00
N VAL A 183 18.43 5.08 6.97
CA VAL A 183 17.46 4.55 5.98
C VAL A 183 17.87 4.93 4.56
N ARG A 184 18.27 6.18 4.30
CA ARG A 184 18.73 6.61 2.98
C ARG A 184 19.93 5.79 2.48
N ARG A 185 20.89 5.49 3.35
CA ARG A 185 22.02 4.62 3.00
C ARG A 185 21.59 3.21 2.66
N HIS A 186 20.71 2.60 3.45
CA HIS A 186 20.23 1.23 3.20
C HIS A 186 19.43 1.12 1.89
N LEU A 187 18.63 2.12 1.58
CA LEU A 187 17.85 2.18 0.35
C LEU A 187 18.70 2.69 -0.84
N GLY A 188 19.88 3.26 -0.60
CA GLY A 188 20.68 3.89 -1.64
C GLY A 188 19.95 5.08 -2.27
N ALA A 189 19.20 5.84 -1.46
CA ALA A 189 18.40 6.95 -1.95
C ALA A 189 19.27 8.17 -2.30
N SER A 190 19.09 8.69 -3.52
CA SER A 190 19.75 9.90 -4.02
C SER A 190 18.85 10.67 -4.97
N SER A 191 19.08 11.98 -5.10
CA SER A 191 18.33 12.82 -6.04
C SER A 191 18.69 12.51 -7.49
N ILE A 192 17.78 12.88 -8.40
CA ILE A 192 18.03 12.74 -9.84
C ILE A 192 19.28 13.51 -10.24
N PRO A 193 20.26 12.90 -10.95
CA PRO A 193 21.46 13.60 -11.41
C PRO A 193 21.15 14.61 -12.52
N ASP A 194 21.95 15.67 -12.60
CA ASP A 194 21.76 16.75 -13.57
C ASP A 194 21.81 16.27 -15.03
N ASP A 195 22.69 15.32 -15.35
CA ASP A 195 22.79 14.73 -16.69
C ASP A 195 21.54 13.93 -17.09
N VAL A 196 20.91 13.23 -16.13
CA VAL A 196 19.65 12.54 -16.34
C VAL A 196 18.50 13.56 -16.49
N LEU A 197 18.43 14.55 -15.62
CA LEU A 197 17.42 15.60 -15.68
C LEU A 197 17.52 16.42 -16.98
N ALA A 198 18.73 16.64 -17.52
CA ALA A 198 18.96 17.34 -18.78
C ALA A 198 18.51 16.56 -20.02
N HIS A 199 18.36 15.22 -19.93
CA HIS A 199 17.98 14.39 -21.07
C HIS A 199 16.57 14.75 -21.59
N PRO A 200 16.30 14.70 -22.92
CA PRO A 200 15.00 15.04 -23.53
C PRO A 200 13.81 14.33 -22.89
N ARG A 201 13.93 13.08 -22.46
CA ARG A 201 12.88 12.31 -21.81
C ARG A 201 12.38 12.93 -20.50
N TYR A 202 13.22 13.74 -19.82
CA TYR A 202 12.87 14.47 -18.59
C TYR A 202 12.48 15.94 -18.86
N SER A 203 12.12 16.29 -20.12
CA SER A 203 11.67 17.64 -20.46
C SER A 203 10.43 18.06 -19.65
N SER A 204 9.53 17.12 -19.35
CA SER A 204 8.32 17.37 -18.53
C SER A 204 8.67 17.80 -17.11
N SER A 205 9.68 17.17 -16.50
CA SER A 205 10.18 17.53 -15.17
C SER A 205 10.75 18.96 -15.15
N ARG A 206 11.49 19.36 -16.21
CA ARG A 206 12.00 20.73 -16.33
C ARG A 206 10.89 21.76 -16.59
N ARG A 207 9.89 21.42 -17.42
CA ARG A 207 8.69 22.26 -17.62
C ARG A 207 7.90 22.44 -16.33
N PHE A 208 7.74 21.39 -15.54
CA PHE A 208 7.14 21.51 -14.21
C PHE A 208 7.90 22.53 -13.36
N ALA A 209 9.24 22.49 -13.31
CA ALA A 209 10.03 23.46 -12.56
C ALA A 209 9.87 24.91 -13.08
N GLU A 210 9.70 25.10 -14.41
CA GLU A 210 9.40 26.40 -15.01
C GLU A 210 8.00 26.91 -14.61
N HIS A 211 6.98 26.02 -14.63
CA HIS A 211 5.62 26.35 -14.22
C HIS A 211 5.53 26.69 -12.73
N VAL A 212 6.25 25.96 -11.87
CA VAL A 212 6.39 26.24 -10.43
C VAL A 212 6.90 27.67 -10.22
N ARG A 213 7.98 28.04 -10.90
CA ARG A 213 8.57 29.39 -10.83
C ARG A 213 7.60 30.46 -11.34
N THR A 214 6.94 30.21 -12.47
CA THR A 214 5.94 31.12 -13.04
C THR A 214 4.73 31.30 -12.12
N ALA A 215 4.37 30.28 -11.37
CA ALA A 215 3.30 30.33 -10.38
C ALA A 215 3.67 31.10 -9.10
N GLY A 216 4.93 31.51 -8.94
CA GLY A 216 5.46 32.14 -7.72
C GLY A 216 5.54 31.19 -6.52
N LEU A 217 5.69 29.88 -6.79
CA LEU A 217 5.94 28.85 -5.80
C LEU A 217 7.45 28.71 -5.56
N PRO A 218 7.90 28.14 -4.42
CA PRO A 218 9.31 27.82 -4.20
C PRO A 218 9.87 26.93 -5.30
N ASP A 219 11.13 27.18 -5.68
CA ASP A 219 11.79 26.45 -6.78
C ASP A 219 11.69 24.94 -6.61
N ALA A 220 11.33 24.25 -7.68
CA ALA A 220 11.30 22.81 -7.68
C ALA A 220 12.73 22.23 -7.78
N HIS A 221 13.00 21.20 -7.00
CA HIS A 221 14.28 20.52 -6.97
C HIS A 221 14.11 18.99 -6.95
N GLY A 222 15.20 18.28 -7.25
CA GLY A 222 15.25 16.82 -7.18
C GLY A 222 15.13 16.32 -5.73
N VAL A 223 14.21 15.37 -5.48
CA VAL A 223 14.09 14.71 -4.18
C VAL A 223 14.86 13.40 -4.15
N PRO A 224 15.40 12.96 -3.00
CA PRO A 224 16.06 11.67 -2.89
C PRO A 224 15.10 10.51 -3.16
N MET A 225 15.54 9.51 -3.92
CA MET A 225 14.77 8.34 -4.32
C MET A 225 15.64 7.08 -4.31
N PRO A 226 15.10 5.90 -3.96
CA PRO A 226 15.82 4.64 -3.99
C PRO A 226 15.89 4.09 -5.43
N ILE A 227 16.55 4.84 -6.29
CA ILE A 227 16.73 4.53 -7.71
C ILE A 227 18.24 4.41 -8.00
N ASP A 228 18.58 3.40 -8.77
CA ASP A 228 19.89 3.25 -9.38
C ASP A 228 19.95 4.08 -10.67
N TRP A 229 20.46 5.29 -10.56
CA TRP A 229 20.52 6.21 -11.68
C TRP A 229 21.48 5.76 -12.79
N ASP A 230 22.39 4.83 -12.53
CA ASP A 230 23.22 4.25 -13.59
C ASP A 230 22.44 3.31 -14.49
N VAL A 231 21.45 2.60 -13.93
CA VAL A 231 20.48 1.84 -14.74
C VAL A 231 19.64 2.78 -15.61
N VAL A 232 19.18 3.90 -15.05
CA VAL A 232 18.43 4.91 -15.82
C VAL A 232 19.30 5.48 -16.96
N ARG A 233 20.58 5.76 -16.73
CA ARG A 233 21.51 6.17 -17.80
C ARG A 233 21.64 5.12 -18.90
N GLN A 234 21.68 3.82 -18.54
CA GLN A 234 21.70 2.72 -19.52
C GLN A 234 20.41 2.67 -20.34
N GLU A 235 19.24 2.88 -19.71
CA GLU A 235 17.96 3.00 -20.41
C GLU A 235 17.97 4.18 -21.40
N LEU A 236 18.46 5.35 -20.98
CA LEU A 236 18.52 6.55 -21.82
C LEU A 236 19.46 6.42 -23.01
N ARG A 237 20.52 5.59 -22.91
CA ARG A 237 21.43 5.26 -24.01
C ARG A 237 20.95 4.10 -24.88
N GLY A 238 19.80 3.46 -24.54
CA GLY A 238 19.28 2.30 -25.28
C GLY A 238 20.03 0.99 -25.00
N GLU A 239 20.86 0.94 -23.96
CA GLU A 239 21.57 -0.27 -23.54
C GLU A 239 20.65 -1.23 -22.75
N LYS A 240 19.57 -0.70 -22.19
CA LYS A 240 18.51 -1.45 -21.52
C LYS A 240 17.12 -1.00 -22.02
N PRO A 241 16.11 -1.88 -21.98
CA PRO A 241 14.73 -1.48 -22.20
C PRO A 241 14.33 -0.34 -21.26
N PRO A 242 13.65 0.71 -21.73
CA PRO A 242 13.22 1.82 -20.90
C PRO A 242 12.04 1.41 -20.03
N VAL A 243 12.19 1.49 -18.71
CA VAL A 243 11.18 1.18 -17.70
C VAL A 243 11.06 2.33 -16.70
N ILE A 244 12.10 2.58 -15.90
CA ILE A 244 12.11 3.66 -14.92
C ILE A 244 11.98 5.01 -15.65
N SER A 245 12.77 5.20 -16.70
CA SER A 245 12.79 6.44 -17.49
C SER A 245 11.49 6.73 -18.24
N THR A 246 10.53 5.78 -18.30
CA THR A 246 9.19 6.03 -18.87
C THR A 246 8.19 6.54 -17.84
N GLY A 247 8.44 6.34 -16.53
CA GLY A 247 7.51 6.67 -15.46
C GLY A 247 6.48 5.57 -15.14
N ASP A 248 6.55 4.40 -15.79
CA ASP A 248 5.64 3.28 -15.50
C ASP A 248 6.07 2.53 -14.23
N VAL A 249 5.69 3.09 -13.08
CA VAL A 249 6.12 2.60 -11.77
C VAL A 249 4.96 2.27 -10.82
N ILE A 250 3.71 2.62 -11.21
CA ILE A 250 2.54 2.54 -10.32
C ILE A 250 2.12 1.09 -9.98
N TYR A 251 2.44 0.13 -10.83
CA TYR A 251 2.15 -1.29 -10.60
C TYR A 251 3.43 -2.11 -10.31
N GLY A 252 4.50 -1.45 -9.91
CA GLY A 252 5.83 -2.04 -9.80
C GLY A 252 6.72 -1.65 -10.99
N VAL A 253 7.98 -2.08 -10.98
CA VAL A 253 8.96 -1.76 -12.02
C VAL A 253 9.36 -3.02 -12.78
N ASN A 254 9.09 -3.04 -14.08
CA ASN A 254 9.39 -4.15 -14.99
C ASN A 254 10.86 -4.12 -15.43
N GLY A 255 11.81 -4.16 -14.49
CA GLY A 255 13.23 -4.15 -14.77
C GLY A 255 14.06 -3.81 -13.53
N PRO A 256 15.39 -3.82 -13.67
CA PRO A 256 16.29 -3.46 -12.57
C PRO A 256 16.27 -1.95 -12.30
N GLY A 257 16.87 -1.52 -11.18
CA GLY A 257 17.17 -0.13 -10.86
C GLY A 257 16.28 0.49 -9.79
N LYS A 258 15.12 -0.06 -9.47
CA LYS A 258 14.35 0.34 -8.28
C LYS A 258 14.81 -0.48 -7.08
N ARG A 259 15.18 0.21 -6.00
CA ARG A 259 15.64 -0.40 -4.75
C ARG A 259 14.48 -0.47 -3.75
N SER A 260 13.54 -1.37 -4.03
CA SER A 260 12.42 -1.69 -3.13
C SER A 260 12.87 -2.60 -1.97
N LEU A 261 12.02 -2.82 -0.98
CA LEU A 261 12.38 -3.59 0.22
C LEU A 261 12.69 -5.07 -0.10
N ASP A 262 12.04 -5.64 -1.10
CA ASP A 262 12.27 -7.00 -1.58
C ASP A 262 13.62 -7.16 -2.32
N THR A 263 14.29 -6.06 -2.67
CA THR A 263 15.64 -6.03 -3.25
C THR A 263 16.69 -5.48 -2.30
N THR A 264 16.32 -4.97 -1.13
CA THR A 264 17.22 -4.35 -0.14
C THR A 264 17.14 -5.02 1.24
N TYR A 265 16.21 -4.59 2.10
CA TYR A 265 16.09 -5.06 3.48
C TYR A 265 15.77 -6.55 3.61
N LEU A 266 14.84 -7.06 2.80
CA LEU A 266 14.41 -8.46 2.90
C LEU A 266 15.51 -9.44 2.50
N PRO A 267 16.23 -9.28 1.38
CA PRO A 267 17.38 -10.14 1.08
C PRO A 267 18.46 -10.11 2.16
N ALA A 268 18.71 -8.95 2.76
CA ALA A 268 19.65 -8.83 3.88
C ALA A 268 19.16 -9.58 5.13
N ALA A 269 17.86 -9.57 5.40
CA ALA A 269 17.25 -10.31 6.49
C ALA A 269 17.32 -11.83 6.26
N GLU A 270 16.93 -12.29 5.06
CA GLU A 270 16.98 -13.71 4.66
C GLU A 270 18.42 -14.25 4.66
N ALA A 271 19.40 -13.45 4.24
CA ALA A 271 20.82 -13.82 4.24
C ALA A 271 21.40 -14.12 5.64
N THR A 272 20.74 -13.69 6.72
CA THR A 272 21.12 -14.05 8.10
C THR A 272 20.87 -15.54 8.41
N GLY A 273 20.04 -16.23 7.61
CA GLY A 273 19.58 -17.59 7.86
C GLY A 273 18.61 -17.74 9.04
N ARG A 274 18.09 -16.62 9.59
CA ARG A 274 17.19 -16.59 10.77
C ARG A 274 15.80 -16.07 10.47
N VAL A 275 15.50 -15.78 9.20
CA VAL A 275 14.18 -15.28 8.79
C VAL A 275 13.51 -16.32 7.91
N GLU A 276 12.38 -16.84 8.37
CA GLU A 276 11.46 -17.62 7.55
C GLU A 276 10.35 -16.69 7.04
N LEU A 277 10.29 -16.48 5.73
CA LEU A 277 9.24 -15.70 5.09
C LEU A 277 8.13 -16.62 4.57
N LEU A 278 6.90 -16.35 5.01
CA LEU A 278 5.67 -17.05 4.62
C LEU A 278 4.81 -16.13 3.74
N PRO A 279 5.00 -16.10 2.41
CA PRO A 279 4.13 -15.36 1.51
C PRO A 279 2.79 -16.06 1.32
N LEU A 280 1.76 -15.35 0.86
CA LEU A 280 0.39 -15.85 0.69
C LEU A 280 -0.24 -16.39 2.00
N HIS A 281 0.18 -15.87 3.14
CA HIS A 281 -0.40 -16.17 4.45
C HIS A 281 -1.14 -14.94 4.96
N ARG A 282 -2.47 -14.96 4.87
CA ARG A 282 -3.34 -13.86 5.32
C ARG A 282 -3.68 -14.06 6.78
N VAL A 283 -3.31 -13.09 7.64
CA VAL A 283 -3.67 -13.11 9.06
C VAL A 283 -5.14 -12.78 9.22
N GLU A 284 -5.87 -13.67 9.87
CA GLU A 284 -7.31 -13.56 10.13
C GLU A 284 -7.61 -13.12 11.56
N GLN A 285 -6.80 -13.54 12.53
CA GLN A 285 -7.03 -13.27 13.94
C GLN A 285 -5.72 -13.16 14.72
N LEU A 286 -5.71 -12.25 15.67
CA LEU A 286 -4.69 -12.15 16.70
C LEU A 286 -5.39 -12.26 18.07
N ARG A 287 -4.94 -13.18 18.91
CA ARG A 287 -5.51 -13.42 20.24
C ARG A 287 -4.45 -13.81 21.26
N ARG A 288 -4.83 -13.81 22.53
CA ARG A 288 -4.05 -14.43 23.61
C ARG A 288 -4.61 -15.80 23.97
N ASP A 289 -3.73 -16.78 24.16
CA ASP A 289 -4.13 -18.07 24.72
C ASP A 289 -4.26 -18.00 26.26
N PRO A 290 -4.87 -19.02 26.91
CA PRO A 290 -5.00 -19.06 28.37
C PRO A 290 -3.65 -19.07 29.10
N ALA A 291 -2.55 -19.46 28.46
CA ALA A 291 -1.19 -19.42 28.99
C ALA A 291 -0.51 -18.05 28.84
N GLY A 292 -1.22 -17.08 28.24
CA GLY A 292 -0.73 -15.72 28.03
C GLY A 292 0.17 -15.53 26.81
N ARG A 293 0.25 -16.53 25.90
CA ARG A 293 1.04 -16.44 24.66
C ARG A 293 0.21 -15.81 23.56
N TRP A 294 0.89 -15.25 22.57
CA TRP A 294 0.25 -14.72 21.38
C TRP A 294 -0.06 -15.84 20.38
N VAL A 295 -1.24 -15.80 19.79
CA VAL A 295 -1.64 -16.74 18.73
C VAL A 295 -2.08 -15.92 17.53
N VAL A 296 -1.42 -16.19 16.40
CA VAL A 296 -1.70 -15.59 15.09
C VAL A 296 -2.32 -16.66 14.20
N SER A 297 -3.60 -16.52 13.88
CA SER A 297 -4.30 -17.42 12.96
C SER A 297 -4.20 -16.89 11.55
N THR A 298 -3.72 -17.71 10.62
CA THR A 298 -3.50 -17.34 9.23
C THR A 298 -4.12 -18.35 8.28
N ASP A 299 -4.54 -17.85 7.11
CA ASP A 299 -4.94 -18.66 5.97
C ASP A 299 -3.84 -18.64 4.91
N ARG A 300 -3.33 -19.83 4.53
CA ARG A 300 -2.46 -19.98 3.38
C ARG A 300 -3.29 -20.06 2.11
N LEU A 301 -3.05 -19.12 1.23
CA LEU A 301 -3.76 -18.95 -0.04
C LEU A 301 -2.95 -19.51 -1.21
N ASP A 302 -3.64 -19.83 -2.31
CA ASP A 302 -3.00 -19.90 -3.63
C ASP A 302 -3.09 -18.55 -4.36
N THR A 303 -2.65 -18.51 -5.60
CA THR A 303 -2.64 -17.28 -6.41
C THR A 303 -4.04 -16.80 -6.82
N ASP A 304 -5.04 -17.67 -6.80
CA ASP A 304 -6.44 -17.33 -7.10
C ASP A 304 -7.24 -17.01 -5.82
N GLY A 305 -6.56 -17.01 -4.65
CA GLY A 305 -7.13 -16.66 -3.36
C GLY A 305 -7.86 -17.78 -2.63
N VAL A 306 -7.72 -19.01 -3.12
CA VAL A 306 -8.32 -20.18 -2.46
C VAL A 306 -7.50 -20.55 -1.22
N VAL A 307 -8.19 -20.82 -0.11
CA VAL A 307 -7.57 -21.26 1.15
C VAL A 307 -7.22 -22.74 1.08
N HIS A 308 -5.95 -23.08 1.27
CA HIS A 308 -5.45 -24.46 1.29
C HIS A 308 -5.12 -24.94 2.70
N GLU A 309 -4.82 -24.04 3.62
CA GLU A 309 -4.40 -24.42 4.96
C GLU A 309 -4.75 -23.30 5.97
N HIS A 310 -5.26 -23.68 7.13
CA HIS A 310 -5.38 -22.84 8.32
C HIS A 310 -4.16 -23.09 9.20
N VAL A 311 -3.37 -22.03 9.46
CA VAL A 311 -2.14 -22.13 10.25
C VAL A 311 -2.27 -21.29 11.52
N GLU A 312 -2.07 -21.89 12.68
CA GLU A 312 -1.94 -21.19 13.95
C GLU A 312 -0.48 -21.12 14.38
N LEU A 313 0.03 -19.89 14.49
CA LEU A 313 1.37 -19.60 14.98
C LEU A 313 1.30 -19.09 16.41
N THR A 314 1.77 -19.91 17.37
CA THR A 314 1.92 -19.48 18.77
C THR A 314 3.29 -18.86 18.97
N ALA A 315 3.36 -17.62 19.48
CA ALA A 315 4.60 -16.87 19.59
C ALA A 315 4.80 -16.24 20.97
N ASP A 316 6.06 -16.03 21.34
CA ASP A 316 6.43 -15.30 22.56
C ASP A 316 6.27 -13.77 22.33
N ALA A 317 6.48 -13.29 21.09
CA ALA A 317 6.23 -11.91 20.69
C ALA A 317 5.65 -11.79 19.28
N VAL A 318 4.81 -10.75 19.08
CA VAL A 318 4.21 -10.40 17.77
C VAL A 318 4.45 -8.93 17.46
N PHE A 319 4.92 -8.67 16.25
CA PHE A 319 5.07 -7.34 15.69
C PHE A 319 4.03 -7.11 14.60
N LEU A 320 3.16 -6.13 14.81
CA LEU A 320 2.19 -5.68 13.83
C LEU A 320 2.85 -4.66 12.89
N CYS A 321 3.03 -5.05 11.63
CA CYS A 321 3.70 -4.30 10.58
C CYS A 321 2.93 -4.39 9.24
N ALA A 322 1.60 -4.62 9.31
CA ALA A 322 0.74 -4.85 8.15
C ALA A 322 0.33 -3.55 7.40
N GLY A 323 0.94 -2.43 7.77
CA GLY A 323 0.59 -1.08 7.32
C GLY A 323 -0.60 -0.51 8.11
N SER A 324 -0.67 0.85 8.19
CA SER A 324 -1.64 1.54 9.05
C SER A 324 -3.05 0.93 8.98
N PRO A 325 -3.69 0.74 7.82
CA PRO A 325 -5.08 0.27 7.81
C PRO A 325 -5.22 -1.17 8.29
N ASN A 326 -4.32 -2.08 7.90
CA ASN A 326 -4.47 -3.49 8.24
C ASN A 326 -4.01 -3.81 9.66
N THR A 327 -2.96 -3.16 10.17
CA THR A 327 -2.57 -3.20 11.59
C THR A 327 -3.72 -2.71 12.47
N THR A 328 -4.34 -1.58 12.09
CA THR A 328 -5.49 -1.02 12.80
C THR A 328 -6.70 -1.96 12.76
N LYS A 329 -7.02 -2.52 11.59
CA LYS A 329 -8.12 -3.49 11.45
C LYS A 329 -7.95 -4.72 12.35
N LEU A 330 -6.73 -5.26 12.45
CA LEU A 330 -6.43 -6.39 13.33
C LEU A 330 -6.66 -6.04 14.80
N LEU A 331 -6.17 -4.89 15.26
CA LEU A 331 -6.35 -4.44 16.65
C LEU A 331 -7.81 -4.12 16.97
N VAL A 332 -8.51 -3.39 16.10
CA VAL A 332 -9.95 -3.05 16.29
C VAL A 332 -10.83 -4.30 16.32
N ARG A 333 -10.56 -5.30 15.47
CA ARG A 333 -11.28 -6.58 15.53
C ARG A 333 -10.96 -7.37 16.80
N ALA A 334 -9.69 -7.41 17.18
CA ALA A 334 -9.29 -8.10 18.40
C ALA A 334 -9.94 -7.48 19.66
N ALA A 335 -10.02 -6.15 19.73
CA ALA A 335 -10.74 -5.45 20.79
C ALA A 335 -12.25 -5.77 20.76
N GLY A 336 -12.88 -5.63 19.58
CA GLY A 336 -14.32 -5.81 19.40
C GLY A 336 -14.79 -7.24 19.66
N ARG A 337 -13.99 -8.24 19.39
CA ARG A 337 -14.24 -9.66 19.70
C ARG A 337 -13.91 -10.07 21.14
N GLY A 338 -13.12 -9.24 21.86
CA GLY A 338 -12.56 -9.62 23.15
C GLY A 338 -11.40 -10.62 23.06
N ASP A 339 -10.79 -10.77 21.88
CA ASP A 339 -9.62 -11.64 21.63
C ASP A 339 -8.37 -11.16 22.37
N ILE A 340 -8.27 -9.85 22.57
CA ILE A 340 -7.27 -9.17 23.40
C ILE A 340 -8.04 -8.21 24.32
N PRO A 341 -8.34 -8.61 25.55
CA PRO A 341 -8.99 -7.73 26.51
C PRO A 341 -8.09 -6.58 26.91
N ASP A 342 -8.68 -5.47 27.33
CA ASP A 342 -7.99 -4.29 27.90
C ASP A 342 -7.02 -3.60 26.92
N LEU A 343 -7.25 -3.70 25.60
CA LEU A 343 -6.57 -2.85 24.63
C LEU A 343 -6.92 -1.37 24.90
N PRO A 344 -5.97 -0.43 24.68
CA PRO A 344 -6.22 0.99 24.88
C PRO A 344 -7.43 1.50 24.08
N ASP A 345 -8.21 2.40 24.67
CA ASP A 345 -9.43 2.98 24.06
C ASP A 345 -9.15 3.76 22.77
N ASP A 346 -7.94 4.26 22.60
CA ASP A 346 -7.48 4.98 21.39
C ASP A 346 -7.18 4.05 20.19
N VAL A 347 -7.34 2.73 20.32
CA VAL A 347 -7.20 1.79 19.19
C VAL A 347 -8.22 2.13 18.10
N GLY A 348 -7.73 2.34 16.90
CA GLY A 348 -8.53 2.78 15.75
C GLY A 348 -8.61 4.29 15.57
N GLN A 349 -8.22 5.11 16.55
CA GLN A 349 -8.33 6.57 16.51
C GLN A 349 -7.11 7.22 15.83
N TRP A 350 -7.18 8.54 15.59
CA TRP A 350 -6.09 9.37 15.06
C TRP A 350 -5.61 8.96 13.65
N TRP A 351 -6.50 8.38 12.85
CA TRP A 351 -6.18 7.98 11.49
C TRP A 351 -6.36 9.15 10.52
N SER A 352 -5.42 9.32 9.54
CA SER A 352 -5.60 10.30 8.47
C SER A 352 -4.81 9.91 7.21
N THR A 353 -4.89 10.77 6.18
CA THR A 353 -4.48 10.53 4.79
C THR A 353 -3.12 11.08 4.44
N ASN A 354 -2.36 11.59 5.42
CA ASN A 354 -1.14 12.39 5.17
C ASN A 354 -1.38 13.64 4.31
N GLY A 355 -2.65 14.02 4.05
CA GLY A 355 -3.00 15.18 3.23
C GLY A 355 -2.79 14.98 1.73
N ASP A 356 -3.10 13.79 1.21
CA ASP A 356 -3.02 13.52 -0.22
C ASP A 356 -3.99 14.41 -1.02
N LEU A 357 -3.45 15.02 -2.09
CA LEU A 357 -4.18 15.76 -3.11
C LEU A 357 -3.62 15.37 -4.49
N ILE A 358 -4.35 14.55 -5.24
CA ILE A 358 -3.93 14.12 -6.57
C ILE A 358 -4.74 14.87 -7.61
N THR A 359 -4.05 15.62 -8.46
CA THR A 359 -4.68 16.47 -9.48
C THR A 359 -4.01 16.29 -10.82
N THR A 360 -4.81 16.01 -11.86
CA THR A 360 -4.38 16.00 -13.25
C THR A 360 -4.86 17.26 -13.95
N GLN A 361 -3.94 18.14 -14.33
CA GLN A 361 -4.21 19.34 -15.11
C GLN A 361 -4.31 18.98 -16.60
N ILE A 362 -5.34 19.48 -17.28
CA ILE A 362 -5.48 19.42 -18.75
C ILE A 362 -4.94 20.72 -19.31
N LEU A 363 -3.90 20.65 -20.14
CA LEU A 363 -3.13 21.81 -20.59
C LEU A 363 -3.47 22.22 -22.02
N SER A 364 -3.30 23.50 -22.35
CA SER A 364 -3.34 24.01 -23.71
C SER A 364 -2.02 23.78 -24.47
N THR A 365 -0.96 23.41 -23.78
CA THR A 365 0.38 23.19 -24.34
C THR A 365 0.90 21.79 -24.01
N PRO A 366 1.75 21.21 -24.87
CA PRO A 366 2.31 19.88 -24.63
C PRO A 366 3.18 19.81 -23.36
N MET A 367 3.08 18.73 -22.60
CA MET A 367 4.03 18.37 -21.53
C MET A 367 5.14 17.41 -22.00
N GLY A 368 4.90 16.66 -23.04
CA GLY A 368 5.78 15.64 -23.57
C GLY A 368 5.19 14.24 -23.45
N THR A 369 5.66 13.34 -24.29
CA THR A 369 5.35 11.91 -24.24
C THR A 369 6.31 11.19 -23.28
N MET A 370 5.89 10.06 -22.68
CA MET A 370 6.74 9.31 -21.77
C MET A 370 7.42 10.25 -20.76
N GLN A 371 6.61 10.93 -19.96
CA GLN A 371 6.99 12.14 -19.19
C GLN A 371 8.17 11.97 -18.21
N GLY A 372 8.91 10.89 -18.30
CA GLY A 372 10.10 10.60 -17.51
C GLY A 372 9.76 10.41 -16.03
N GLY A 373 10.17 9.29 -15.50
CA GLY A 373 9.86 8.96 -14.10
C GLY A 373 11.08 8.41 -13.37
N PRO A 374 10.85 8.01 -12.12
CA PRO A 374 9.66 8.22 -11.30
C PRO A 374 9.48 9.70 -10.90
N ALA A 375 8.45 10.03 -10.12
CA ALA A 375 8.20 11.38 -9.62
C ALA A 375 9.39 11.89 -8.79
N SER A 376 10.28 12.65 -9.41
CA SER A 376 11.60 13.00 -8.86
C SER A 376 11.78 14.48 -8.53
N MET A 377 10.81 15.34 -8.93
CA MET A 377 10.86 16.79 -8.72
C MET A 377 9.74 17.26 -7.80
N ALA A 378 10.06 18.10 -6.82
CA ALA A 378 9.09 18.68 -5.91
C ALA A 378 9.36 20.16 -5.61
N SER A 379 8.28 20.91 -5.39
CA SER A 379 8.29 22.24 -4.77
C SER A 379 7.83 22.12 -3.32
N LEU A 380 8.64 22.61 -2.37
CA LEU A 380 8.38 22.54 -0.93
C LEU A 380 7.90 23.91 -0.43
N ASP A 381 6.60 24.15 -0.51
CA ASP A 381 5.95 25.40 -0.09
C ASP A 381 5.59 25.37 1.40
N TRP A 382 6.62 25.13 2.24
CA TRP A 382 6.44 24.88 3.67
C TRP A 382 6.28 26.14 4.51
N ASP A 383 6.67 27.30 3.96
CA ASP A 383 6.50 28.61 4.62
C ASP A 383 5.21 29.33 4.19
N ASN A 384 4.31 28.63 3.46
CA ASN A 384 3.04 29.20 3.05
C ASN A 384 2.17 29.51 4.27
N PRO A 385 1.78 30.79 4.49
CA PRO A 385 0.98 31.18 5.65
C PRO A 385 -0.42 30.57 5.68
N GLY A 386 -0.93 30.13 4.53
CA GLY A 386 -2.22 29.42 4.43
C GLY A 386 -2.15 27.93 4.78
N GLY A 387 -0.96 27.40 4.97
CA GLY A 387 -0.69 25.99 5.31
C GLY A 387 0.46 25.43 4.48
N PRO A 388 1.38 24.67 5.09
CA PRO A 388 2.50 24.07 4.40
C PRO A 388 2.04 23.02 3.37
N LEU A 389 2.72 22.97 2.23
CA LEU A 389 2.37 22.06 1.13
C LEU A 389 3.63 21.63 0.38
N THR A 390 3.72 20.35 0.04
CA THR A 390 4.62 19.82 -0.96
C THR A 390 3.85 19.53 -2.25
N ILE A 391 4.36 19.99 -3.39
CA ILE A 391 3.79 19.69 -4.71
C ILE A 391 4.82 18.91 -5.51
N ILE A 392 4.49 17.70 -5.91
CA ILE A 392 5.36 16.77 -6.60
C ILE A 392 4.84 16.58 -8.02
N PHE A 393 5.73 16.58 -9.02
CA PHE A 393 5.40 16.20 -10.37
C PHE A 393 5.41 14.67 -10.51
N ALA A 394 4.28 14.09 -10.93
CA ALA A 394 4.14 12.68 -11.25
C ALA A 394 4.11 12.51 -12.78
N GLY A 395 5.21 12.05 -13.36
CA GLY A 395 5.27 11.79 -14.80
C GLY A 395 4.36 10.64 -15.21
N ILE A 396 3.54 10.85 -16.24
CA ILE A 396 2.63 9.84 -16.79
C ILE A 396 3.31 9.14 -17.97
N PRO A 397 3.34 7.78 -18.03
CA PRO A 397 4.05 7.03 -19.06
C PRO A 397 3.29 6.94 -20.39
N LEU A 398 2.59 7.99 -20.82
CA LEU A 398 1.82 8.00 -22.06
C LEU A 398 2.73 7.96 -23.30
N PRO A 399 2.55 7.00 -24.24
CA PRO A 399 3.33 6.92 -25.47
C PRO A 399 2.94 8.00 -26.51
N PHE A 400 1.92 8.78 -26.24
CA PHE A 400 1.43 9.89 -27.05
C PHE A 400 1.30 11.16 -26.19
N GLU A 401 1.26 12.31 -26.85
CA GLU A 401 1.05 13.59 -26.18
C GLU A 401 -0.43 13.76 -25.81
N ALA A 402 -0.71 13.85 -24.50
CA ALA A 402 -2.07 14.03 -23.98
C ALA A 402 -2.30 15.43 -23.39
N ASN A 403 -1.29 16.30 -23.42
CA ASN A 403 -1.33 17.65 -22.81
C ASN A 403 -1.79 17.61 -21.35
N VAL A 404 -1.24 16.69 -20.57
CA VAL A 404 -1.59 16.53 -19.15
C VAL A 404 -0.37 16.66 -18.24
N MET A 405 -0.61 17.20 -17.05
CA MET A 405 0.37 17.28 -15.97
C MET A 405 -0.27 16.76 -14.68
N GLU A 406 0.20 15.63 -14.17
CA GLU A 406 -0.23 15.13 -12.89
C GLU A 406 0.65 15.65 -11.77
N THR A 407 0.02 16.04 -10.66
CA THR A 407 0.69 16.47 -9.43
C THR A 407 0.13 15.75 -8.22
N ILE A 408 1.02 15.44 -7.30
CA ILE A 408 0.68 14.94 -5.97
C ILE A 408 1.00 16.05 -4.98
N GLY A 409 -0.05 16.58 -4.33
CA GLY A 409 0.08 17.50 -3.20
C GLY A 409 0.10 16.71 -1.89
N ILE A 410 0.90 17.17 -0.92
CA ILE A 410 0.93 16.63 0.45
C ILE A 410 0.88 17.80 1.41
N PHE A 411 -0.19 17.89 2.21
CA PHE A 411 -0.40 18.93 3.22
C PHE A 411 -0.60 18.30 4.62
N ILE A 412 -0.74 19.10 5.67
CA ILE A 412 -1.08 18.60 7.00
C ILE A 412 -2.61 18.64 7.13
N PRO A 413 -3.31 17.50 7.26
CA PRO A 413 -4.76 17.47 7.49
C PRO A 413 -5.13 18.16 8.81
N ASP A 414 -6.29 18.84 8.86
CA ASP A 414 -6.74 19.54 10.05
C ASP A 414 -7.41 18.62 11.09
N GLY A 415 -7.72 17.38 10.71
CA GLY A 415 -8.41 16.43 11.58
C GLY A 415 -8.15 14.97 11.19
N HIS A 416 -8.89 14.08 11.86
CA HIS A 416 -8.69 12.64 11.79
C HIS A 416 -10.00 11.90 11.51
N GLY A 417 -9.89 10.75 10.88
CA GLY A 417 -10.88 9.69 10.87
C GLY A 417 -10.55 8.63 11.92
N HIS A 418 -11.31 7.54 11.89
CA HIS A 418 -11.14 6.42 12.81
C HIS A 418 -11.62 5.11 12.20
N PHE A 419 -11.14 4.01 12.77
CA PHE A 419 -11.69 2.68 12.55
C PHE A 419 -12.54 2.27 13.74
N SER A 420 -13.69 1.64 13.47
CA SER A 420 -14.57 1.08 14.47
C SER A 420 -14.96 -0.35 14.13
N TYR A 421 -15.27 -1.17 15.13
CA TYR A 421 -15.73 -2.54 14.93
C TYR A 421 -17.23 -2.59 14.62
N ASP A 422 -17.61 -3.33 13.57
CA ASP A 422 -19.01 -3.66 13.23
C ASP A 422 -19.29 -5.10 13.64
N PRO A 423 -19.99 -5.34 14.77
CA PRO A 423 -20.24 -6.69 15.26
C PRO A 423 -21.21 -7.49 14.36
N ALA A 424 -22.04 -6.81 13.56
CA ALA A 424 -22.97 -7.49 12.67
C ALA A 424 -22.29 -8.15 11.46
N ARG A 425 -21.12 -7.61 11.07
CA ARG A 425 -20.31 -8.13 9.96
C ARG A 425 -19.00 -8.73 10.38
N ASP A 426 -18.64 -8.56 11.66
CA ASP A 426 -17.34 -8.92 12.21
C ASP A 426 -16.17 -8.24 11.45
N GLU A 427 -16.33 -6.98 11.15
CA GLU A 427 -15.39 -6.17 10.35
C GLU A 427 -14.96 -4.90 11.08
N SER A 428 -13.76 -4.42 10.76
CA SER A 428 -13.34 -3.06 11.09
C SER A 428 -13.64 -2.13 9.93
N ARG A 429 -14.26 -0.99 10.23
CA ARG A 429 -14.70 0.00 9.23
C ARG A 429 -14.03 1.34 9.45
N LEU A 430 -13.49 1.90 8.36
CA LEU A 430 -12.98 3.27 8.32
C LEU A 430 -14.15 4.25 8.16
N THR A 431 -14.13 5.31 8.98
CA THR A 431 -14.91 6.54 8.79
C THR A 431 -13.96 7.73 8.76
N PHE A 432 -13.99 8.48 7.65
CA PHE A 432 -13.20 9.69 7.48
C PHE A 432 -14.13 10.84 7.15
N PRO A 433 -14.38 11.78 8.09
CA PRO A 433 -15.29 12.90 7.85
C PRO A 433 -14.66 13.88 6.85
N SER A 434 -15.46 14.37 5.91
CA SER A 434 -15.00 15.36 4.89
C SER A 434 -14.38 16.62 5.51
N SER A 435 -14.78 16.97 6.73
CA SER A 435 -14.22 18.09 7.50
C SER A 435 -12.79 17.84 7.99
N ALA A 436 -12.31 16.60 8.00
CA ALA A 436 -10.97 16.27 8.50
C ALA A 436 -9.84 16.85 7.63
N HIS A 437 -10.08 17.08 6.36
CA HIS A 437 -9.13 17.80 5.52
C HIS A 437 -9.12 19.32 5.77
N GLY A 438 -10.25 19.90 6.17
CA GLY A 438 -10.43 21.27 6.60
C GLY A 438 -9.94 22.37 5.64
N PRO A 439 -9.59 23.55 6.18
CA PRO A 439 -9.05 24.67 5.42
C PRO A 439 -7.73 24.36 4.69
N SER A 440 -6.90 23.47 5.23
CA SER A 440 -5.62 23.08 4.63
C SER A 440 -5.79 22.49 3.23
N MET A 441 -6.82 21.68 2.99
CA MET A 441 -7.17 21.17 1.66
C MET A 441 -7.56 22.31 0.70
N VAL A 442 -8.32 23.29 1.18
CA VAL A 442 -8.75 24.43 0.35
C VAL A 442 -7.54 25.24 -0.11
N GLU A 443 -6.59 25.48 0.78
CA GLU A 443 -5.34 26.17 0.45
C GLU A 443 -4.47 25.34 -0.49
N ALA A 444 -4.31 24.04 -0.26
CA ALA A 444 -3.58 23.15 -1.14
C ALA A 444 -4.15 23.18 -2.57
N ARG A 445 -5.46 23.07 -2.72
CA ARG A 445 -6.16 23.20 -4.01
C ARG A 445 -5.92 24.56 -4.67
N ARG A 446 -5.93 25.64 -3.90
CA ARG A 446 -5.66 26.99 -4.40
C ARG A 446 -4.25 27.12 -4.99
N ARG A 447 -3.24 26.53 -4.33
CA ARG A 447 -1.82 26.52 -4.77
C ARG A 447 -1.64 25.64 -6.01
N VAL A 448 -2.21 24.43 -6.03
CA VAL A 448 -2.19 23.56 -7.21
C VAL A 448 -2.92 24.20 -8.40
N ALA A 449 -4.03 24.89 -8.17
CA ALA A 449 -4.72 25.65 -9.23
C ALA A 449 -3.89 26.84 -9.74
N ALA A 450 -3.08 27.49 -8.90
CA ALA A 450 -2.16 28.55 -9.34
C ALA A 450 -1.07 27.97 -10.25
N LEU A 451 -0.50 26.80 -9.89
CA LEU A 451 0.42 26.06 -10.76
C LEU A 451 -0.23 25.68 -12.09
N GLY A 452 -1.47 25.16 -12.06
CA GLY A 452 -2.22 24.84 -13.27
C GLY A 452 -2.39 26.04 -14.20
N ARG A 453 -2.78 27.20 -13.67
CA ARG A 453 -2.87 28.45 -14.47
C ARG A 453 -1.53 28.85 -15.10
N ALA A 454 -0.43 28.75 -14.35
CA ALA A 454 0.91 29.02 -14.86
C ALA A 454 1.34 28.04 -15.96
N ALA A 455 0.84 26.80 -15.92
CA ALA A 455 1.06 25.78 -16.94
C ALA A 455 0.08 25.89 -18.14
N GLY A 456 -0.83 26.87 -18.16
CA GLY A 456 -1.84 27.00 -19.21
C GLY A 456 -2.97 25.98 -19.14
N SER A 457 -3.36 25.57 -17.93
CA SER A 457 -4.46 24.64 -17.71
C SER A 457 -5.79 25.19 -18.22
N ILE A 458 -6.51 24.37 -18.96
CA ILE A 458 -7.88 24.61 -19.45
C ILE A 458 -8.93 23.81 -18.67
N GLY A 459 -8.50 22.95 -17.76
CA GLY A 459 -9.33 22.14 -16.88
C GLY A 459 -8.47 21.27 -15.98
N ALA A 460 -9.07 20.73 -14.92
CA ALA A 460 -8.40 19.82 -13.99
C ALA A 460 -9.36 18.73 -13.51
N ILE A 461 -8.81 17.54 -13.25
CA ILE A 461 -9.46 16.45 -12.56
C ILE A 461 -8.84 16.37 -11.17
N ASP A 462 -9.65 16.57 -10.12
CA ASP A 462 -9.25 16.39 -8.73
C ASP A 462 -9.68 14.98 -8.27
N MET A 463 -8.77 14.02 -8.37
CA MET A 463 -9.06 12.63 -8.00
C MET A 463 -9.46 12.48 -6.53
N THR A 464 -8.96 13.36 -5.67
CA THR A 464 -9.31 13.34 -4.24
C THR A 464 -10.75 13.80 -3.97
N ALA A 465 -11.33 14.63 -4.85
CA ALA A 465 -12.72 15.07 -4.73
C ALA A 465 -13.70 14.07 -5.36
N ASP A 466 -13.35 13.57 -6.54
CA ASP A 466 -14.26 12.76 -7.37
C ASP A 466 -14.29 11.28 -6.93
N ASP A 467 -13.18 10.77 -6.39
CA ASP A 467 -13.04 9.42 -5.84
C ASP A 467 -12.14 9.48 -4.60
N PRO A 468 -12.67 9.88 -3.42
CA PRO A 468 -11.87 10.09 -2.22
C PRO A 468 -11.01 8.88 -1.88
N THR A 469 -9.74 8.95 -2.26
CA THR A 469 -8.78 7.85 -2.13
C THR A 469 -7.44 8.36 -1.63
N THR A 470 -6.82 7.64 -0.70
CA THR A 470 -5.45 7.90 -0.24
C THR A 470 -4.53 6.70 -0.49
N PHE A 471 -3.26 7.01 -0.73
CA PHE A 471 -2.15 6.05 -0.84
C PHE A 471 -1.18 6.18 0.36
N HIS A 472 -1.42 7.13 1.27
CA HIS A 472 -0.56 7.45 2.41
C HIS A 472 -1.29 7.32 3.77
N PRO A 473 -1.94 6.16 4.07
CA PRO A 473 -2.68 5.97 5.31
C PRO A 473 -1.74 5.95 6.53
N LEU A 474 -2.07 6.71 7.57
CA LEU A 474 -1.31 6.81 8.81
C LEU A 474 -2.25 6.82 10.03
N GLY A 475 -1.78 6.31 11.16
CA GLY A 475 -2.52 6.31 12.43
C GLY A 475 -3.32 5.03 12.69
N GLY A 476 -4.08 5.03 13.77
CA GLY A 476 -4.90 3.91 14.26
C GLY A 476 -4.29 3.12 15.42
N ALA A 477 -2.97 3.27 15.67
CA ALA A 477 -2.29 2.70 16.85
C ALA A 477 -1.16 3.64 17.32
N VAL A 478 -1.50 4.87 17.57
CA VAL A 478 -0.57 6.00 17.71
C VAL A 478 0.29 5.91 18.97
N ILE A 479 1.55 6.35 18.85
CA ILE A 479 2.50 6.52 19.95
C ILE A 479 1.91 7.40 21.06
N ASP A 480 2.21 7.07 22.33
CA ASP A 480 1.74 7.72 23.54
C ASP A 480 0.22 7.66 23.77
N LYS A 481 -0.51 6.92 22.91
CA LYS A 481 -1.96 6.65 23.00
C LYS A 481 -2.22 5.15 23.12
N VAL A 482 -1.83 4.40 22.09
CA VAL A 482 -2.00 2.94 22.03
C VAL A 482 -0.70 2.22 22.38
N THR A 483 0.43 2.83 22.09
CA THR A 483 1.76 2.26 22.35
C THR A 483 2.60 3.22 23.18
N ASP A 484 3.68 2.70 23.76
CA ASP A 484 4.74 3.56 24.28
C ASP A 484 5.52 4.22 23.13
N ARG A 485 6.49 5.08 23.47
CA ARG A 485 7.32 5.81 22.48
C ARG A 485 8.17 4.94 21.56
N PHE A 486 8.19 3.61 21.77
CA PHE A 486 8.93 2.64 20.97
C PHE A 486 8.03 1.57 20.33
N GLY A 487 6.70 1.76 20.36
CA GLY A 487 5.75 0.87 19.68
C GLY A 487 5.33 -0.36 20.51
N ARG A 488 5.66 -0.47 21.79
CA ARG A 488 5.11 -1.51 22.66
C ARG A 488 3.65 -1.19 22.98
N VAL A 489 2.73 -2.09 22.71
CA VAL A 489 1.31 -1.88 23.02
C VAL A 489 1.13 -1.83 24.54
N LEU A 490 0.51 -0.74 25.03
CA LEU A 490 0.34 -0.48 26.46
C LEU A 490 -0.45 -1.60 27.14
N GLY A 491 0.06 -2.13 28.24
CA GLY A 491 -0.54 -3.25 28.99
C GLY A 491 -0.32 -4.64 28.39
N HIS A 492 0.29 -4.76 27.20
CA HIS A 492 0.37 -6.02 26.45
C HIS A 492 1.82 -6.44 26.14
N ARG A 493 2.50 -7.03 27.13
CA ARG A 493 3.87 -7.53 26.98
C ARG A 493 3.99 -8.48 25.78
N GLY A 494 5.01 -8.25 24.94
CA GLY A 494 5.28 -9.05 23.75
C GLY A 494 4.41 -8.70 22.53
N LEU A 495 3.59 -7.63 22.61
CA LEU A 495 2.86 -7.09 21.46
C LEU A 495 3.40 -5.72 21.06
N TYR A 496 3.74 -5.59 19.80
CA TYR A 496 4.37 -4.40 19.25
C TYR A 496 3.65 -3.93 17.99
N VAL A 497 3.65 -2.63 17.76
CA VAL A 497 3.32 -2.01 16.46
C VAL A 497 4.59 -1.34 15.94
N ASN A 498 4.96 -1.57 14.67
CA ASN A 498 6.14 -0.95 14.10
C ASN A 498 5.94 -0.60 12.62
N ASP A 499 4.91 0.19 12.33
CA ASP A 499 4.57 0.67 10.98
C ASP A 499 3.90 2.06 11.02
N GLY A 500 3.28 2.47 9.91
CA GLY A 500 2.59 3.76 9.79
C GLY A 500 1.39 3.96 10.73
N ALA A 501 0.91 2.90 11.40
CA ALA A 501 -0.15 3.02 12.39
C ALA A 501 0.28 3.82 13.63
N LEU A 502 1.58 3.90 13.91
CA LEU A 502 2.17 4.66 15.01
C LEU A 502 2.10 6.18 14.82
N ILE A 503 1.95 6.68 13.60
CA ILE A 503 2.07 8.10 13.23
C ILE A 503 0.68 8.75 13.23
N PRO A 504 0.44 9.86 13.95
CA PRO A 504 -0.89 10.47 14.07
C PRO A 504 -1.32 11.22 12.80
N GLY A 505 -1.56 10.48 11.72
CA GLY A 505 -2.22 10.94 10.51
C GLY A 505 -1.40 11.79 9.54
N SER A 506 -0.18 12.22 9.88
CA SER A 506 0.66 13.02 8.98
C SER A 506 2.15 12.84 9.25
N THR A 507 2.96 12.91 8.19
CA THR A 507 4.42 13.00 8.25
C THR A 507 4.92 14.41 7.85
N ALA A 508 4.15 15.44 8.20
CA ALA A 508 4.56 16.83 8.05
C ALA A 508 4.90 17.25 6.60
N CYS A 509 3.93 17.11 5.70
CA CYS A 509 4.07 17.45 4.26
C CYS A 509 5.14 16.62 3.52
N ALA A 510 5.54 15.48 4.07
CA ALA A 510 6.50 14.58 3.44
C ALA A 510 5.85 13.25 3.03
N ASN A 511 6.45 12.55 2.06
CA ASN A 511 6.02 11.17 1.75
C ASN A 511 6.34 10.28 2.95
N PRO A 512 5.44 9.39 3.39
CA PRO A 512 5.54 8.76 4.69
C PRO A 512 6.61 7.65 4.78
N SER A 513 7.04 7.08 3.65
CA SER A 513 7.91 5.90 3.61
C SER A 513 9.24 6.10 4.36
N LEU A 514 9.89 7.25 4.19
CA LEU A 514 11.15 7.56 4.88
C LEU A 514 10.96 7.69 6.39
N THR A 515 9.90 8.38 6.82
CA THR A 515 9.62 8.57 8.26
C THR A 515 9.15 7.28 8.92
N ILE A 516 8.31 6.47 8.26
CA ILE A 516 7.93 5.12 8.75
C ILE A 516 9.17 4.25 8.94
N ALA A 517 10.07 4.24 7.96
CA ALA A 517 11.30 3.45 8.03
C ALA A 517 12.24 3.94 9.14
N ALA A 518 12.42 5.26 9.28
CA ALA A 518 13.24 5.85 10.33
C ALA A 518 12.69 5.56 11.74
N LEU A 519 11.36 5.66 11.90
CA LEU A 519 10.69 5.29 13.15
C LEU A 519 10.84 3.80 13.45
N ALA A 520 10.70 2.93 12.44
CA ALA A 520 10.88 1.50 12.59
C ALA A 520 12.31 1.14 13.02
N GLU A 521 13.33 1.75 12.42
CA GLU A 521 14.74 1.56 12.83
C GLU A 521 14.99 2.02 14.27
N ARG A 522 14.44 3.18 14.66
CA ARG A 522 14.55 3.72 16.00
C ARG A 522 13.91 2.79 17.05
N ASN A 523 12.70 2.37 16.79
CA ASN A 523 11.94 1.55 17.71
C ASN A 523 12.58 0.18 17.91
N ILE A 524 12.93 -0.48 16.81
CA ILE A 524 13.53 -1.81 16.89
C ILE A 524 14.93 -1.79 17.51
N ASP A 525 15.72 -0.71 17.35
CA ASP A 525 17.02 -0.56 18.02
C ASP A 525 16.85 -0.62 19.55
N GLN A 526 15.81 0.02 20.10
CA GLN A 526 15.52 -0.03 21.55
C GLN A 526 14.92 -1.37 21.99
N ILE A 527 14.00 -1.92 21.21
CA ILE A 527 13.38 -3.21 21.52
C ILE A 527 14.44 -4.32 21.54
N VAL A 528 15.36 -4.34 20.58
CA VAL A 528 16.46 -5.30 20.52
C VAL A 528 17.37 -5.21 21.76
N ARG A 529 17.60 -4.02 22.29
CA ARG A 529 18.45 -3.81 23.48
C ARG A 529 17.78 -4.21 24.80
N GLN A 530 16.47 -4.02 24.89
CA GLN A 530 15.75 -4.11 26.17
C GLN A 530 14.89 -5.37 26.29
N ASP A 531 14.33 -5.87 25.18
CA ASP A 531 13.27 -6.88 25.22
C ASP A 531 13.75 -8.27 24.77
N VAL A 532 14.80 -8.35 23.92
CA VAL A 532 15.40 -9.64 23.55
C VAL A 532 16.00 -10.29 24.82
N ASP A 533 15.75 -11.59 25.01
CA ASP A 533 16.11 -12.41 26.15
C ASP A 533 15.48 -11.97 27.52
N THR A 534 14.59 -10.97 27.51
CA THR A 534 13.82 -10.52 28.68
C THR A 534 12.32 -10.64 28.48
N VAL A 535 11.82 -10.37 27.31
CA VAL A 535 10.40 -10.48 26.91
C VAL A 535 10.19 -11.69 26.02
N PHE A 536 11.10 -11.91 25.06
CA PHE A 536 11.06 -13.03 24.11
C PHE A 536 12.45 -13.54 23.76
#